data_0953a621e097610327f96ce7aeeeb3dd
#
_entry.id   0953a621e097610327f96ce7aeeeb3dd
#
_cell.length_a   1.000
_cell.length_b   1.000
_cell.length_c   1.000
_cell.angle_alpha   90.00
_cell.angle_beta   90.00
_cell.angle_gamma   90.00
#
_symmetry.space_group_name_H-M   'P 1'
#
loop_
_entity.id
_entity.type
_entity.pdbx_description
1 polymer ?
#
loop_
_entity_poly.entity_id
_entity_poly.type
_entity_poly.pdbx_seq_one_letter_code
_entity_poly.pdbx_strand_id
1 'polypeptide(L)'
;MEKNRIRPIKTGKSFRMSYSRQKEVLEMPNLIEVQKDSYQWFLDEGLKEVFDDISPIADYSGHLSLEFVDFTLCEDDVKYTIDECKERDATYAAPLKVRVRLHNKETDEINAVSYTHLRAHETR
;
A
#
# COMPACT_ATOMS: atom_id res chain seq x y z
N MET A 1 32.23 -9.95 -29.86
CA MET A 1 31.39 -8.74 -29.90
C MET A 1 30.25 -8.95 -30.88
N GLU A 2 29.06 -9.19 -30.42
CA GLU A 2 27.87 -9.14 -31.27
C GLU A 2 27.63 -7.70 -31.70
N LYS A 3 27.80 -7.47 -33.00
CA LYS A 3 27.52 -6.16 -33.59
C LYS A 3 26.05 -5.88 -33.48
N ASN A 4 25.67 -4.77 -32.83
CA ASN A 4 24.34 -4.21 -32.89
C ASN A 4 23.89 -4.10 -34.33
N ARG A 5 22.99 -4.98 -34.77
CA ARG A 5 22.55 -5.03 -36.15
C ARG A 5 21.36 -4.10 -36.37
N ILE A 6 21.67 -2.86 -36.68
CA ILE A 6 20.69 -1.92 -37.21
C ILE A 6 20.45 -2.30 -38.66
N ARG A 7 19.17 -2.50 -39.01
CA ARG A 7 18.78 -2.90 -40.39
C ARG A 7 17.90 -1.87 -41.04
N PRO A 8 18.11 -1.54 -42.32
CA PRO A 8 17.14 -0.78 -43.08
C PRO A 8 15.92 -1.65 -43.40
N ILE A 9 14.74 -1.16 -43.12
CA ILE A 9 13.46 -1.79 -43.44
C ILE A 9 12.74 -0.89 -44.44
N LYS A 10 12.31 -1.46 -45.57
CA LYS A 10 11.50 -0.74 -46.57
C LYS A 10 10.08 -0.52 -46.02
N THR A 11 9.66 0.72 -45.91
CA THR A 11 8.31 1.12 -45.51
C THR A 11 7.72 1.97 -46.61
N GLY A 12 6.91 1.34 -47.50
CA GLY A 12 6.38 2.02 -48.69
C GLY A 12 7.46 2.49 -49.65
N LYS A 13 7.57 3.79 -49.87
CA LYS A 13 8.59 4.41 -50.75
C LYS A 13 9.86 4.80 -50.02
N SER A 14 9.94 4.65 -48.70
CA SER A 14 11.07 5.07 -47.89
C SER A 14 11.67 3.89 -47.13
N PHE A 15 12.89 4.10 -46.62
CA PHE A 15 13.57 3.13 -45.74
C PHE A 15 13.64 3.70 -44.34
N ARG A 16 13.37 2.86 -43.34
CA ARG A 16 13.57 3.17 -41.94
C ARG A 16 14.62 2.27 -41.35
N MET A 17 15.39 2.79 -40.39
CA MET A 17 16.35 1.98 -39.65
C MET A 17 15.63 1.27 -38.52
N SER A 18 15.73 -0.05 -38.49
CA SER A 18 15.15 -0.86 -37.41
C SER A 18 16.17 -1.08 -36.31
N TYR A 19 15.76 -0.75 -35.09
CA TYR A 19 16.54 -0.95 -33.86
C TYR A 19 16.05 -2.16 -33.05
N SER A 20 15.14 -2.97 -33.59
CA SER A 20 14.46 -4.05 -32.88
C SER A 20 15.37 -5.20 -32.43
N ARG A 21 16.57 -5.32 -33.02
CA ARG A 21 17.53 -6.35 -32.68
C ARG A 21 18.79 -5.81 -31.99
N GLN A 22 18.71 -4.66 -31.41
CA GLN A 22 19.78 -4.16 -30.58
C GLN A 22 19.82 -4.91 -29.26
N LYS A 23 21.03 -5.12 -28.76
CA LYS A 23 21.23 -5.66 -27.42
C LYS A 23 20.69 -4.65 -26.39
N GLU A 24 19.95 -5.15 -25.43
CA GLU A 24 19.51 -4.33 -24.30
C GLU A 24 20.73 -3.76 -23.56
N VAL A 25 20.78 -2.46 -23.41
CA VAL A 25 21.84 -1.74 -22.70
C VAL A 25 21.48 -1.57 -21.23
N LEU A 26 20.19 -1.40 -20.95
CA LEU A 26 19.64 -1.24 -19.61
C LEU A 26 18.64 -2.35 -19.34
N GLU A 27 18.63 -2.84 -18.10
CA GLU A 27 17.58 -3.75 -17.64
C GLU A 27 16.23 -3.03 -17.62
N MET A 28 15.19 -3.78 -17.95
CA MET A 28 13.83 -3.25 -17.88
C MET A 28 13.50 -2.90 -16.42
N PRO A 29 13.15 -1.64 -16.11
CA PRO A 29 12.79 -1.29 -14.74
C PRO A 29 11.48 -1.97 -14.32
N ASN A 30 11.34 -2.22 -13.04
CA ASN A 30 10.09 -2.69 -12.48
C ASN A 30 9.07 -1.54 -12.52
N LEU A 31 8.09 -1.65 -13.41
CA LEU A 31 7.10 -0.58 -13.65
C LEU A 31 6.14 -0.34 -12.47
N ILE A 32 6.05 -1.30 -11.56
CA ILE A 32 5.19 -1.20 -10.36
C ILE A 32 5.98 -0.89 -9.08
N GLU A 33 7.29 -0.66 -9.19
CA GLU A 33 8.16 -0.37 -8.05
C GLU A 33 7.67 0.83 -7.23
N VAL A 34 7.26 1.90 -7.89
CA VAL A 34 6.72 3.11 -7.23
C VAL A 34 5.50 2.78 -6.38
N GLN A 35 4.60 1.94 -6.88
CA GLN A 35 3.41 1.53 -6.12
C GLN A 35 3.77 0.65 -4.92
N LYS A 36 4.70 -0.28 -5.09
CA LYS A 36 5.17 -1.13 -4.00
C LYS A 36 5.87 -0.33 -2.91
N ASP A 37 6.76 0.55 -3.29
CA ASP A 37 7.51 1.39 -2.36
C ASP A 37 6.58 2.35 -1.60
N SER A 38 5.63 2.94 -2.30
CA SER A 38 4.61 3.81 -1.69
C SER A 38 3.72 3.05 -0.69
N TYR A 39 3.31 1.85 -1.03
CA TYR A 39 2.51 1.02 -0.14
C TYR A 39 3.31 0.56 1.08
N GLN A 40 4.57 0.18 0.89
CA GLN A 40 5.46 -0.20 1.99
C GLN A 40 5.70 0.98 2.93
N TRP A 41 5.98 2.16 2.39
CA TRP A 41 6.10 3.38 3.17
C TRP A 41 4.82 3.68 3.97
N PHE A 42 3.66 3.51 3.35
CA PHE A 42 2.38 3.70 4.01
C PHE A 42 2.21 2.77 5.22
N LEU A 43 2.60 1.51 5.08
CA LEU A 43 2.54 0.54 6.18
C LEU A 43 3.56 0.83 7.29
N ASP A 44 4.76 1.25 6.94
CA ASP A 44 5.87 1.47 7.88
C ASP A 44 5.76 2.81 8.61
N GLU A 45 5.47 3.88 7.90
CA GLU A 45 5.50 5.25 8.42
C GLU A 45 4.19 6.01 8.27
N GLY A 46 3.52 5.88 7.13
CA GLY A 46 2.35 6.68 6.78
C GLY A 46 1.19 6.52 7.74
N LEU A 47 0.89 5.29 8.17
CA LEU A 47 -0.15 5.02 9.16
C LEU A 47 0.15 5.68 10.50
N LYS A 48 1.39 5.62 10.92
CA LYS A 48 1.83 6.25 12.17
C LYS A 48 1.66 7.76 12.11
N GLU A 49 2.11 8.39 11.03
CA GLU A 49 1.95 9.83 10.82
C GLU A 49 0.48 10.26 10.86
N VAL A 50 -0.38 9.51 10.18
CA VAL A 50 -1.83 9.81 10.17
C VAL A 50 -2.43 9.71 11.57
N PHE A 51 -2.09 8.68 12.34
CA PHE A 51 -2.59 8.54 13.70
C PHE A 51 -2.04 9.61 14.64
N ASP A 52 -0.78 10.01 14.49
CA ASP A 52 -0.18 11.08 15.28
C ASP A 52 -0.81 12.45 14.95
N ASP A 53 -1.16 12.70 13.68
CA ASP A 53 -1.79 13.95 13.24
C ASP A 53 -3.22 14.10 13.76
N ILE A 54 -4.01 13.03 13.81
CA ILE A 54 -5.40 13.08 14.28
C ILE A 54 -5.55 12.85 15.77
N SER A 55 -4.53 12.37 16.45
CA SER A 55 -4.52 12.15 17.91
C SER A 55 -3.99 13.40 18.63
N PRO A 56 -4.57 13.78 19.75
CA PRO A 56 -5.83 13.30 20.32
C PRO A 56 -7.07 13.98 19.71
N ILE A 57 -8.17 13.26 19.67
CA ILE A 57 -9.48 13.83 19.33
C ILE A 57 -10.17 14.21 20.62
N ALA A 58 -10.35 15.49 20.87
CA ALA A 58 -10.99 16.00 22.08
C ALA A 58 -12.45 16.38 21.83
N ASP A 59 -13.28 16.20 22.85
CA ASP A 59 -14.65 16.69 22.85
C ASP A 59 -14.69 18.23 22.89
N TYR A 60 -15.80 18.79 22.45
CA TYR A 60 -16.06 20.24 22.48
C TYR A 60 -15.85 20.85 23.90
N SER A 61 -16.26 20.14 24.94
CA SER A 61 -16.07 20.55 26.33
C SER A 61 -14.68 20.27 26.88
N GLY A 62 -13.88 19.47 26.17
CA GLY A 62 -12.56 19.04 26.61
C GLY A 62 -12.51 17.98 27.71
N HIS A 63 -13.67 17.41 28.08
CA HIS A 63 -13.78 16.39 29.14
C HIS A 63 -13.44 14.99 28.65
N LEU A 64 -13.67 14.70 27.36
CA LEU A 64 -13.39 13.44 26.73
C LEU A 64 -12.27 13.61 25.71
N SER A 65 -11.30 12.70 25.70
CA SER A 65 -10.27 12.64 24.68
C SER A 65 -10.07 11.22 24.19
N LEU A 66 -9.97 11.08 22.87
CA LEU A 66 -9.68 9.83 22.19
C LEU A 66 -8.24 9.86 21.69
N GLU A 67 -7.43 8.93 22.15
CA GLU A 67 -6.02 8.82 21.78
C GLU A 67 -5.76 7.52 21.05
N PHE A 68 -4.99 7.58 19.97
CA PHE A 68 -4.47 6.39 19.31
C PHE A 68 -3.18 5.93 20.00
N VAL A 69 -3.16 4.68 20.41
CA VAL A 69 -2.01 4.13 21.15
C VAL A 69 -1.06 3.44 20.21
N ASP A 70 -1.55 2.44 19.48
CA ASP A 70 -0.78 1.67 18.51
C ASP A 70 -1.70 1.03 17.45
N PHE A 71 -1.09 0.44 16.44
CA PHE A 71 -1.79 -0.33 15.43
C PHE A 71 -0.99 -1.58 15.06
N THR A 72 -1.68 -2.61 14.62
CA THR A 72 -1.08 -3.86 14.14
C THR A 72 -1.84 -4.35 12.92
N LEU A 73 -1.11 -4.60 11.83
CA LEU A 73 -1.67 -5.24 10.65
C LEU A 73 -1.58 -6.76 10.82
N CYS A 74 -2.73 -7.43 10.83
CA CYS A 74 -2.80 -8.89 10.96
C CYS A 74 -2.84 -9.55 9.59
N GLU A 75 -1.69 -9.80 9.00
CA GLU A 75 -1.58 -10.45 7.69
C GLU A 75 -1.99 -11.92 7.72
N ASP A 76 -1.88 -12.56 8.88
CA ASP A 76 -2.23 -13.98 9.07
C ASP A 76 -3.73 -14.24 9.21
N ASP A 77 -4.50 -13.23 9.60
CA ASP A 77 -5.95 -13.32 9.82
C ASP A 77 -6.78 -13.02 8.55
N VAL A 78 -6.25 -13.33 7.39
CA VAL A 78 -6.94 -13.12 6.13
C VAL A 78 -8.05 -14.14 5.95
N LYS A 79 -9.27 -13.67 5.66
CA LYS A 79 -10.44 -14.52 5.52
C LYS A 79 -10.37 -15.50 4.34
N TYR A 80 -9.81 -15.05 3.24
CA TYR A 80 -9.66 -15.82 2.01
C TYR A 80 -8.24 -15.70 1.47
N THR A 81 -7.74 -16.76 0.88
CA THR A 81 -6.50 -16.72 0.11
C THR A 81 -6.68 -15.90 -1.18
N ILE A 82 -5.57 -15.54 -1.81
CA ILE A 82 -5.60 -14.76 -3.06
C ILE A 82 -6.39 -15.49 -4.15
N ASP A 83 -6.20 -16.80 -4.30
CA ASP A 83 -6.91 -17.61 -5.29
C ASP A 83 -8.41 -17.73 -5.00
N GLU A 84 -8.79 -17.90 -3.74
CA GLU A 84 -10.19 -17.89 -3.32
C GLU A 84 -10.86 -16.53 -3.55
N CYS A 85 -10.15 -15.43 -3.34
CA CYS A 85 -10.66 -14.10 -3.64
C CYS A 85 -10.94 -13.91 -5.14
N LYS A 86 -10.09 -14.45 -6.00
CA LYS A 86 -10.30 -14.40 -7.46
C LYS A 86 -11.50 -15.21 -7.91
N GLU A 87 -11.70 -16.40 -7.35
CA GLU A 87 -12.82 -17.25 -7.67
C GLU A 87 -14.18 -16.70 -7.18
N ARG A 88 -14.18 -16.03 -6.04
CA ARG A 88 -15.38 -15.51 -5.37
C ARG A 88 -15.67 -14.03 -5.63
N ASP A 89 -14.85 -13.36 -6.43
CA ASP A 89 -14.89 -11.90 -6.60
C ASP A 89 -14.82 -11.13 -5.26
N ALA A 90 -14.18 -11.73 -4.27
CA ALA A 90 -14.03 -11.15 -2.95
C ALA A 90 -12.78 -10.25 -2.89
N THR A 91 -12.81 -9.29 -1.99
CA THR A 91 -11.66 -8.43 -1.74
C THR A 91 -10.64 -9.14 -0.85
N TYR A 92 -9.38 -9.15 -1.27
CA TYR A 92 -8.29 -9.58 -0.42
C TYR A 92 -7.99 -8.48 0.60
N ALA A 93 -8.35 -8.70 1.85
CA ALA A 93 -8.22 -7.73 2.93
C ALA A 93 -7.64 -8.36 4.19
N ALA A 94 -6.73 -7.65 4.81
CA ALA A 94 -6.20 -7.99 6.13
C ALA A 94 -6.78 -7.07 7.19
N PRO A 95 -7.10 -7.56 8.40
CA PRO A 95 -7.58 -6.71 9.46
C PRO A 95 -6.45 -5.84 10.02
N LEU A 96 -6.73 -4.55 10.14
CA LEU A 96 -5.89 -3.60 10.85
C LEU A 96 -6.48 -3.42 12.25
N LYS A 97 -5.77 -3.89 13.27
CA LYS A 97 -6.14 -3.69 14.66
C LYS A 97 -5.53 -2.40 15.17
N VAL A 98 -6.38 -1.44 15.50
CA VAL A 98 -5.96 -0.16 16.07
C VAL A 98 -6.36 -0.13 17.53
N ARG A 99 -5.42 0.11 18.42
CA ARG A 99 -5.68 0.30 19.84
C ARG A 99 -5.94 1.76 20.11
N VAL A 100 -7.12 2.04 20.63
CA VAL A 100 -7.58 3.39 20.94
C VAL A 100 -7.90 3.49 22.41
N ARG A 101 -7.52 4.59 23.03
CA ARG A 101 -7.80 4.87 24.43
C ARG A 101 -8.73 6.05 24.54
N LEU A 102 -9.88 5.85 25.16
CA LEU A 102 -10.79 6.92 25.55
C LEU A 102 -10.51 7.31 26.99
N HIS A 103 -10.14 8.55 27.20
CA HIS A 103 -9.88 9.12 28.52
C HIS A 103 -10.99 10.10 28.88
N ASN A 104 -11.67 9.83 29.99
CA ASN A 104 -12.63 10.76 30.60
C ASN A 104 -11.93 11.52 31.73
N LYS A 105 -11.75 12.81 31.54
CA LYS A 105 -11.07 13.68 32.53
C LYS A 105 -11.87 13.93 33.81
N GLU A 106 -13.19 13.76 33.77
CA GLU A 106 -14.03 13.95 34.94
C GLU A 106 -14.01 12.75 35.90
N THR A 107 -13.97 11.54 35.34
CA THR A 107 -14.00 10.29 36.12
C THR A 107 -12.68 9.57 36.19
N ASP A 108 -11.68 10.05 35.46
CA ASP A 108 -10.39 9.36 35.24
C ASP A 108 -10.50 7.91 34.72
N GLU A 109 -11.63 7.63 34.06
CA GLU A 109 -11.83 6.32 33.45
C GLU A 109 -11.12 6.23 32.08
N ILE A 110 -10.45 5.11 31.86
CA ILE A 110 -9.75 4.79 30.62
C ILE A 110 -10.36 3.54 30.02
N ASN A 111 -10.98 3.67 28.86
CA ASN A 111 -11.53 2.56 28.10
C ASN A 111 -10.76 2.35 26.79
N ALA A 112 -10.34 1.11 26.53
CA ALA A 112 -9.62 0.76 25.30
C ALA A 112 -10.48 -0.14 24.40
N VAL A 113 -10.65 0.25 23.13
CA VAL A 113 -11.41 -0.52 22.14
C VAL A 113 -10.73 -0.46 20.77
N SER A 114 -10.86 -1.50 19.98
CA SER A 114 -10.23 -1.53 18.66
C SER A 114 -10.99 -2.34 17.61
N TYR A 115 -11.17 -1.78 16.38
CA TYR A 115 -11.23 -2.57 15.14
C TYR A 115 -11.40 -1.73 13.87
N THR A 116 -10.60 -2.00 12.85
CA THR A 116 -10.85 -1.59 11.46
C THR A 116 -10.29 -2.62 10.48
N HIS A 117 -10.77 -2.63 9.23
CA HIS A 117 -10.27 -3.47 8.16
C HIS A 117 -9.53 -2.63 7.13
N LEU A 118 -8.31 -3.04 6.78
CA LEU A 118 -7.54 -2.47 5.69
C LEU A 118 -7.56 -3.42 4.50
N ARG A 119 -7.88 -2.86 3.34
CA ARG A 119 -7.78 -3.60 2.08
C ARG A 119 -6.32 -3.85 1.73
N ALA A 120 -5.91 -5.10 1.69
CA ALA A 120 -4.58 -5.46 1.22
C ALA A 120 -4.47 -5.21 -0.29
N HIS A 121 -3.41 -4.55 -0.69
CA HIS A 121 -3.15 -4.30 -2.10
C HIS A 121 -2.47 -5.52 -2.70
N GLU A 122 -3.14 -6.18 -3.65
CA GLU A 122 -2.57 -7.29 -4.40
C GLU A 122 -1.56 -6.75 -5.40
N THR A 123 -0.28 -6.87 -5.07
CA THR A 123 0.81 -6.60 -6.00
C THR A 123 1.34 -7.92 -6.55
N ARG A 124 1.20 -8.09 -7.83
CA ARG A 124 1.86 -9.18 -8.54
C ARG A 124 3.26 -8.81 -8.94
#